data_ff7d820c661373056fff398d0255f691
#
_entry.id   ff7d820c661373056fff398d0255f691
#
_cell.length_a   1.000
_cell.length_b   1.000
_cell.length_c   1.000
_cell.angle_alpha   90.00
_cell.angle_beta   90.00
_cell.angle_gamma   90.00
#
_symmetry.space_group_name_H-M   'P 1'
#
loop_
_entity.id
_entity.type
_entity.pdbx_description
1 polymer ?
#
loop_
_entity_poly.entity_id
_entity_poly.type
_entity_poly.pdbx_seq_one_letter_code
_entity_poly.pdbx_strand_id
1 'polypeptide(L)'
;MDRRGALRRMVGVATALPVISTLGGCAEFGPGYDESATPGSGPIAWPDDRPRTALVLGSGGPRGFAHIGVLKVLEAAGIEPTLVVGSSAGAIAGSLYAARMPAAEIEQRALAMGVTDIADPAFLRPNRLIGRALQNFINVAVGEHTIERLPRRFCAVAAPVGRKELVAFTRGNTGAAVRASAALPSMFLPTTIASVEYEDGDMVSPVPIRIARQLGATRVVAVDVSAFLEDTPDRAPESWRQRDAERRTIIDS
;
A
#
# COMPACT_ATOMS: atom_id res chain seq x y z
N MET A 1 -57.98 32.01 58.24
CA MET A 1 -57.66 31.14 57.09
C MET A 1 -56.38 31.66 56.49
N ASP A 2 -55.28 31.05 56.91
CA ASP A 2 -53.92 31.65 56.75
C ASP A 2 -53.22 30.93 55.54
N ARG A 3 -52.84 31.75 54.57
CA ARG A 3 -52.18 31.31 53.32
C ARG A 3 -50.63 31.37 53.37
N ARG A 4 -50.06 31.28 54.58
CA ARG A 4 -48.63 31.49 54.82
C ARG A 4 -47.90 30.28 55.42
N GLY A 5 -47.98 29.10 54.82
CA GLY A 5 -47.41 27.89 55.38
C GLY A 5 -46.76 26.90 54.45
N ALA A 6 -46.52 27.25 53.19
CA ALA A 6 -46.05 26.25 52.20
C ALA A 6 -44.80 26.68 51.41
N LEU A 7 -43.86 27.35 52.07
CA LEU A 7 -42.60 27.75 51.40
C LEU A 7 -41.36 27.49 52.28
N ARG A 8 -41.14 26.26 52.66
CA ARG A 8 -39.85 25.83 53.22
C ARG A 8 -39.67 24.33 53.03
N ARG A 9 -38.81 23.97 52.11
CA ARG A 9 -37.92 22.82 52.00
C ARG A 9 -37.88 22.28 50.57
N MET A 10 -37.24 23.02 49.67
CA MET A 10 -36.52 22.39 48.57
C MET A 10 -35.03 22.69 48.77
N VAL A 11 -34.40 21.82 49.54
CA VAL A 11 -32.93 21.71 49.57
C VAL A 11 -32.53 21.13 48.25
N GLY A 12 -31.86 21.94 47.44
CA GLY A 12 -31.33 21.52 46.16
C GLY A 12 -30.20 20.48 46.34
N VAL A 13 -30.43 19.29 45.86
CA VAL A 13 -29.35 18.34 45.57
C VAL A 13 -28.81 18.74 44.20
N ALA A 14 -27.73 19.50 44.21
CA ALA A 14 -26.92 19.75 43.02
C ALA A 14 -26.15 18.44 42.71
N THR A 15 -26.72 17.59 41.88
CA THR A 15 -25.99 16.49 41.27
C THR A 15 -25.02 17.09 40.24
N ALA A 16 -23.75 17.21 40.65
CA ALA A 16 -22.65 17.46 39.75
C ALA A 16 -22.57 16.31 38.77
N LEU A 17 -23.05 16.51 37.54
CA LEU A 17 -22.74 15.63 36.41
C LEU A 17 -21.24 15.75 36.12
N PRO A 18 -20.50 14.65 36.10
CA PRO A 18 -19.13 14.71 35.64
C PRO A 18 -19.16 15.10 34.14
N VAL A 19 -18.59 16.27 33.83
CA VAL A 19 -18.25 16.62 32.45
C VAL A 19 -17.16 15.62 32.03
N ILE A 20 -17.55 14.53 31.40
CA ILE A 20 -16.63 13.65 30.72
C ILE A 20 -16.14 14.45 29.51
N SER A 21 -14.95 15.03 29.66
CA SER A 21 -14.19 15.61 28.57
C SER A 21 -13.73 14.46 27.67
N THR A 22 -14.62 13.98 26.79
CA THR A 22 -14.23 13.14 25.66
C THR A 22 -13.63 14.06 24.60
N LEU A 23 -12.42 14.53 24.84
CA LEU A 23 -11.48 14.82 23.77
C LEU A 23 -10.99 13.47 23.23
N GLY A 24 -11.92 12.66 22.78
CA GLY A 24 -11.64 11.50 21.95
C GLY A 24 -11.33 12.02 20.57
N GLY A 25 -10.07 11.86 20.15
CA GLY A 25 -9.67 12.06 18.78
C GLY A 25 -10.63 11.34 17.84
N CYS A 26 -10.78 11.84 16.63
CA CYS A 26 -11.55 11.22 15.56
C CYS A 26 -11.14 9.75 15.47
N ALA A 27 -11.94 8.87 16.08
CA ALA A 27 -11.79 7.44 15.92
C ALA A 27 -12.02 7.17 14.43
N GLU A 28 -10.98 6.75 13.75
CA GLU A 28 -11.06 6.29 12.38
C GLU A 28 -11.99 5.06 12.40
N PHE A 29 -13.23 5.23 11.94
CA PHE A 29 -14.20 4.16 11.81
C PHE A 29 -13.76 3.23 10.67
N GLY A 30 -13.13 2.11 11.01
CA GLY A 30 -12.80 1.00 10.13
C GLY A 30 -12.54 -0.25 10.97
N PRO A 31 -12.67 -1.46 10.44
CA PRO A 31 -12.27 -2.65 11.17
C PRO A 31 -10.81 -2.48 11.60
N GLY A 32 -10.60 -2.44 12.92
CA GLY A 32 -9.27 -2.35 13.49
C GLY A 32 -8.47 -3.58 13.08
N TYR A 33 -7.38 -3.39 12.36
CA TYR A 33 -6.40 -4.45 12.20
C TYR A 33 -5.47 -4.44 13.42
N ASP A 34 -4.89 -5.60 13.67
CA ASP A 34 -3.97 -5.78 14.77
C ASP A 34 -2.76 -4.83 14.63
N GLU A 35 -2.69 -3.80 15.49
CA GLU A 35 -1.59 -2.83 15.51
C GLU A 35 -0.24 -3.50 15.82
N SER A 36 -0.24 -4.70 16.41
CA SER A 36 0.97 -5.49 16.62
C SER A 36 1.63 -5.93 15.30
N ALA A 37 0.89 -5.91 14.19
CA ALA A 37 1.37 -6.24 12.86
C ALA A 37 1.87 -5.01 12.08
N THR A 38 2.43 -4.00 12.73
CA THR A 38 2.99 -2.81 12.08
C THR A 38 3.98 -3.20 10.98
N PRO A 39 3.83 -2.67 9.74
CA PRO A 39 4.78 -2.93 8.67
C PRO A 39 6.21 -2.53 9.03
N GLY A 40 7.17 -3.35 8.64
CA GLY A 40 8.57 -3.10 8.93
C GLY A 40 9.49 -3.81 7.95
N SER A 41 10.77 -3.44 8.00
CA SER A 41 11.84 -4.06 7.23
C SER A 41 12.49 -5.19 8.01
N GLY A 42 12.97 -6.20 7.29
CA GLY A 42 13.69 -7.32 7.89
C GLY A 42 14.28 -8.24 6.82
N PRO A 43 15.16 -9.16 7.21
CA PRO A 43 15.74 -10.11 6.30
C PRO A 43 14.67 -11.05 5.72
N ILE A 44 14.87 -11.46 4.47
CA ILE A 44 14.06 -12.48 3.81
C ILE A 44 14.82 -13.80 3.83
N ALA A 45 14.21 -14.85 4.37
CA ALA A 45 14.77 -16.19 4.30
C ALA A 45 14.61 -16.74 2.89
N TRP A 46 15.69 -17.15 2.24
CA TRP A 46 15.66 -17.81 0.95
C TRP A 46 15.66 -19.33 1.11
N PRO A 47 14.91 -20.07 0.27
CA PRO A 47 15.02 -21.52 0.25
C PRO A 47 16.37 -21.91 -0.38
N ASP A 48 17.01 -22.93 0.17
CA ASP A 48 18.33 -23.37 -0.30
C ASP A 48 18.25 -24.15 -1.63
N ASP A 49 17.08 -24.72 -1.92
CA ASP A 49 16.83 -25.60 -3.06
C ASP A 49 16.33 -24.89 -4.33
N ARG A 50 16.15 -23.55 -4.28
CA ARG A 50 15.56 -22.79 -5.38
C ARG A 50 16.43 -21.61 -5.81
N PRO A 51 16.42 -21.28 -7.11
CA PRO A 51 17.05 -20.04 -7.58
C PRO A 51 16.45 -18.82 -6.87
N ARG A 52 17.30 -17.88 -6.43
CA ARG A 52 16.89 -16.62 -5.82
C ARG A 52 16.40 -15.64 -6.91
N THR A 53 15.26 -16.00 -7.52
CA THR A 53 14.64 -15.19 -8.58
C THR A 53 13.61 -14.24 -8.00
N ALA A 54 13.78 -12.95 -8.21
CA ALA A 54 12.81 -11.93 -7.87
C ALA A 54 12.03 -11.49 -9.12
N LEU A 55 10.72 -11.34 -8.97
CA LEU A 55 9.85 -10.61 -9.88
C LEU A 55 9.67 -9.21 -9.30
N VAL A 56 10.09 -8.19 -10.04
CA VAL A 56 9.91 -6.79 -9.69
C VAL A 56 8.80 -6.21 -10.53
N LEU A 57 7.71 -5.78 -9.89
CA LEU A 57 6.56 -5.15 -10.52
C LEU A 57 6.61 -3.65 -10.24
N GLY A 58 6.81 -2.87 -11.28
CA GLY A 58 6.97 -1.42 -11.19
C GLY A 58 5.66 -0.68 -10.94
N SER A 59 5.80 0.60 -10.63
CA SER A 59 4.69 1.55 -10.55
C SER A 59 4.09 1.83 -11.94
N GLY A 60 2.91 2.44 -11.99
CA GLY A 60 2.28 2.79 -13.26
C GLY A 60 0.84 3.26 -13.15
N GLY A 61 0.29 3.36 -11.94
CA GLY A 61 -1.12 3.71 -11.73
C GLY A 61 -2.05 2.78 -12.52
N PRO A 62 -2.99 3.30 -13.33
CA PRO A 62 -3.92 2.46 -14.10
C PRO A 62 -3.24 1.49 -15.07
N ARG A 63 -2.03 1.77 -15.54
CA ARG A 63 -1.26 0.86 -16.40
C ARG A 63 -0.80 -0.40 -15.68
N GLY A 64 -0.90 -0.43 -14.35
CA GLY A 64 -0.62 -1.62 -13.53
C GLY A 64 -1.46 -2.84 -13.90
N PHE A 65 -2.60 -2.68 -14.58
CA PHE A 65 -3.35 -3.81 -15.15
C PHE A 65 -2.51 -4.67 -16.11
N ALA A 66 -1.49 -4.09 -16.76
CA ALA A 66 -0.59 -4.84 -17.62
C ALA A 66 0.25 -5.88 -16.85
N HIS A 67 0.50 -5.69 -15.55
CA HIS A 67 1.15 -6.70 -14.71
C HIS A 67 0.39 -8.02 -14.72
N ILE A 68 -0.95 -7.98 -14.78
CA ILE A 68 -1.77 -9.19 -14.80
C ILE A 68 -1.47 -10.02 -16.05
N GLY A 69 -1.32 -9.36 -17.21
CA GLY A 69 -0.94 -10.04 -18.45
C GLY A 69 0.43 -10.72 -18.34
N VAL A 70 1.40 -10.06 -17.72
CA VAL A 70 2.74 -10.64 -17.48
C VAL A 70 2.63 -11.82 -16.52
N LEU A 71 1.87 -11.72 -15.44
CA LEU A 71 1.67 -12.83 -14.48
C LEU A 71 1.06 -14.05 -15.16
N LYS A 72 0.07 -13.88 -16.06
CA LYS A 72 -0.50 -14.98 -16.86
C LYS A 72 0.55 -15.69 -17.72
N VAL A 73 1.42 -14.91 -18.37
CA VAL A 73 2.50 -15.48 -19.20
C VAL A 73 3.51 -16.24 -18.35
N LEU A 74 3.90 -15.71 -17.19
CA LEU A 74 4.81 -16.39 -16.27
C LEU A 74 4.22 -17.69 -15.75
N GLU A 75 2.94 -17.70 -15.37
CA GLU A 75 2.23 -18.91 -14.93
C GLU A 75 2.15 -19.96 -16.04
N ALA A 76 1.77 -19.55 -17.27
CA ALA A 76 1.71 -20.45 -18.42
C ALA A 76 3.08 -21.05 -18.79
N ALA A 77 4.16 -20.30 -18.55
CA ALA A 77 5.52 -20.76 -18.78
C ALA A 77 6.11 -21.57 -17.59
N GLY A 78 5.35 -21.76 -16.50
CA GLY A 78 5.84 -22.45 -15.30
C GLY A 78 6.95 -21.68 -14.56
N ILE A 79 7.05 -20.37 -14.77
CA ILE A 79 8.06 -19.52 -14.12
C ILE A 79 7.54 -19.06 -12.77
N GLU A 80 8.10 -19.62 -11.70
CA GLU A 80 7.74 -19.26 -10.33
C GLU A 80 8.84 -18.40 -9.67
N PRO A 81 8.62 -17.09 -9.50
CA PRO A 81 9.54 -16.26 -8.73
C PRO A 81 9.48 -16.64 -7.24
N THR A 82 10.65 -16.62 -6.59
CA THR A 82 10.79 -16.89 -5.15
C THR A 82 10.51 -15.65 -4.29
N LEU A 83 10.65 -14.47 -4.87
CA LEU A 83 10.36 -13.17 -4.24
C LEU A 83 9.58 -12.31 -5.22
N VAL A 84 8.57 -11.59 -4.72
CA VAL A 84 7.89 -10.52 -5.45
C VAL A 84 8.19 -9.20 -4.77
N VAL A 85 8.68 -8.22 -5.52
CA VAL A 85 8.91 -6.84 -5.06
C VAL A 85 7.99 -5.92 -5.85
N GLY A 86 7.17 -5.14 -5.16
CA GLY A 86 6.21 -4.26 -5.81
C GLY A 86 6.36 -2.79 -5.40
N SER A 87 6.14 -1.88 -6.36
CA SER A 87 6.00 -0.44 -6.15
C SER A 87 4.65 0.02 -6.66
N SER A 88 3.87 0.76 -5.84
CA SER A 88 2.57 1.33 -6.23
C SER A 88 1.62 0.27 -6.80
N ALA A 89 1.15 0.43 -8.03
CA ALA A 89 0.31 -0.56 -8.72
C ALA A 89 0.95 -1.96 -8.75
N GLY A 90 2.29 -2.03 -8.85
CA GLY A 90 3.04 -3.29 -8.76
C GLY A 90 2.99 -3.92 -7.37
N ALA A 91 2.86 -3.13 -6.30
CA ALA A 91 2.65 -3.66 -4.95
C ALA A 91 1.24 -4.24 -4.79
N ILE A 92 0.23 -3.62 -5.40
CA ILE A 92 -1.15 -4.13 -5.43
C ILE A 92 -1.18 -5.51 -6.12
N ALA A 93 -0.77 -5.59 -7.38
CA ALA A 93 -0.77 -6.84 -8.13
C ALA A 93 0.15 -7.89 -7.48
N GLY A 94 1.33 -7.45 -7.00
CA GLY A 94 2.33 -8.31 -6.39
C GLY A 94 1.89 -8.95 -5.09
N SER A 95 1.14 -8.24 -4.24
CA SER A 95 0.62 -8.78 -2.98
C SER A 95 -0.40 -9.89 -3.21
N LEU A 96 -1.30 -9.72 -4.17
CA LEU A 96 -2.29 -10.73 -4.56
C LEU A 96 -1.59 -11.98 -5.14
N TYR A 97 -0.61 -11.76 -6.01
CA TYR A 97 0.18 -12.85 -6.58
C TYR A 97 1.03 -13.57 -5.50
N ALA A 98 1.54 -12.84 -4.52
CA ALA A 98 2.26 -13.43 -3.40
C ALA A 98 1.36 -14.27 -2.48
N ALA A 99 0.09 -13.94 -2.39
CA ALA A 99 -0.94 -14.75 -1.74
C ALA A 99 -1.32 -16.03 -2.50
N ARG A 100 -0.64 -16.35 -3.62
CA ARG A 100 -0.94 -17.47 -4.52
C ARG A 100 -2.26 -17.35 -5.27
N MET A 101 -2.81 -16.14 -5.36
CA MET A 101 -3.97 -15.91 -6.21
C MET A 101 -3.56 -16.09 -7.68
N PRO A 102 -4.27 -16.93 -8.45
CA PRO A 102 -3.98 -17.11 -9.89
C PRO A 102 -4.15 -15.79 -10.65
N ALA A 103 -3.34 -15.54 -11.66
CA ALA A 103 -3.43 -14.30 -12.45
C ALA A 103 -4.81 -14.09 -13.08
N ALA A 104 -5.51 -15.16 -13.45
CA ALA A 104 -6.90 -15.08 -13.93
C ALA A 104 -7.88 -14.61 -12.86
N GLU A 105 -7.70 -14.99 -11.59
CA GLU A 105 -8.51 -14.49 -10.48
C GLU A 105 -8.18 -13.03 -10.16
N ILE A 106 -6.91 -12.65 -10.19
CA ILE A 106 -6.49 -11.25 -10.05
C ILE A 106 -7.18 -10.38 -11.10
N GLU A 107 -7.25 -10.84 -12.36
CA GLU A 107 -7.97 -10.14 -13.43
C GLU A 107 -9.45 -10.01 -13.14
N GLN A 108 -10.13 -11.08 -12.74
CA GLN A 108 -11.55 -11.04 -12.40
C GLN A 108 -11.84 -10.02 -11.28
N ARG A 109 -11.02 -10.03 -10.23
CA ARG A 109 -11.17 -9.06 -9.12
C ARG A 109 -10.90 -7.63 -9.59
N ALA A 110 -9.88 -7.43 -10.42
CA ALA A 110 -9.55 -6.13 -10.98
C ALA A 110 -10.65 -5.57 -11.89
N LEU A 111 -11.29 -6.42 -12.68
CA LEU A 111 -12.42 -6.04 -13.53
C LEU A 111 -13.72 -5.81 -12.75
N ALA A 112 -13.91 -6.51 -11.64
CA ALA A 112 -15.08 -6.36 -10.75
C ALA A 112 -14.91 -5.20 -9.76
N MET A 113 -13.70 -4.66 -9.59
CA MET A 113 -13.40 -3.61 -8.61
C MET A 113 -14.10 -2.32 -8.97
N GLY A 114 -14.95 -1.85 -8.06
CA GLY A 114 -15.62 -0.54 -8.14
C GLY A 114 -14.75 0.58 -7.56
N VAL A 115 -15.11 1.81 -7.86
CA VAL A 115 -14.42 2.99 -7.30
C VAL A 115 -14.48 3.00 -5.78
N THR A 116 -15.60 2.57 -5.19
CA THR A 116 -15.82 2.51 -3.74
C THR A 116 -14.93 1.50 -3.01
N ASP A 117 -14.37 0.52 -3.72
CA ASP A 117 -13.52 -0.51 -3.13
C ASP A 117 -12.11 0.01 -2.80
N ILE A 118 -11.72 1.13 -3.43
CA ILE A 118 -10.40 1.73 -3.26
C ILE A 118 -10.43 3.22 -2.93
N ALA A 119 -11.58 3.89 -3.11
CA ALA A 119 -11.73 5.33 -2.93
C ALA A 119 -12.49 5.64 -1.65
N ASP A 120 -11.79 6.26 -0.71
CA ASP A 120 -12.30 6.78 0.55
C ASP A 120 -11.87 8.25 0.71
N PRO A 121 -12.72 9.22 0.27
CA PRO A 121 -12.37 10.63 0.30
C PRO A 121 -12.04 11.14 1.70
N ALA A 122 -10.99 11.94 1.84
CA ALA A 122 -10.64 12.56 3.10
C ALA A 122 -11.58 13.74 3.39
N PHE A 123 -12.23 13.75 4.55
CA PHE A 123 -13.23 14.76 4.93
C PHE A 123 -12.71 16.20 4.83
N LEU A 124 -11.49 16.46 5.31
CA LEU A 124 -10.86 17.78 5.28
C LEU A 124 -10.11 18.09 3.97
N ARG A 125 -9.95 17.12 3.12
CA ARG A 125 -9.28 17.22 1.81
C ARG A 125 -10.03 16.38 0.77
N PRO A 126 -11.20 16.83 0.32
CA PRO A 126 -12.12 16.01 -0.49
C PRO A 126 -11.56 15.61 -1.87
N ASN A 127 -10.51 16.28 -2.32
CA ASN A 127 -9.76 15.92 -3.54
C ASN A 127 -8.66 14.87 -3.30
N ARG A 128 -8.56 14.30 -2.09
CA ARG A 128 -7.61 13.25 -1.73
C ARG A 128 -8.30 12.07 -1.08
N LEU A 129 -7.72 10.89 -1.27
CA LEU A 129 -8.17 9.64 -0.68
C LEU A 129 -7.36 9.33 0.58
N ILE A 130 -8.00 8.72 1.58
CA ILE A 130 -7.32 8.26 2.79
C ILE A 130 -6.50 7.00 2.49
N GLY A 131 -7.03 6.10 1.63
CA GLY A 131 -6.42 4.84 1.23
C GLY A 131 -6.71 3.67 2.16
N ARG A 132 -7.63 3.81 3.13
CA ARG A 132 -8.04 2.69 3.98
C ARG A 132 -8.87 1.67 3.22
N ALA A 133 -9.70 2.12 2.28
CA ALA A 133 -10.45 1.22 1.43
C ALA A 133 -9.50 0.28 0.66
N LEU A 134 -8.45 0.82 0.05
CA LEU A 134 -7.40 0.02 -0.59
C LEU A 134 -6.72 -0.94 0.40
N GLN A 135 -6.36 -0.46 1.59
CA GLN A 135 -5.76 -1.30 2.64
C GLN A 135 -6.64 -2.49 3.00
N ASN A 136 -7.93 -2.24 3.24
CA ASN A 136 -8.90 -3.26 3.60
C ASN A 136 -9.14 -4.24 2.45
N PHE A 137 -9.27 -3.72 1.22
CA PHE A 137 -9.37 -4.56 0.03
C PHE A 137 -8.22 -5.55 -0.08
N ILE A 138 -6.98 -5.08 0.10
CA ILE A 138 -5.80 -5.95 0.06
C ILE A 138 -5.82 -6.96 1.20
N ASN A 139 -6.07 -6.53 2.44
CA ASN A 139 -6.08 -7.43 3.61
C ASN A 139 -7.08 -8.57 3.42
N VAL A 140 -8.30 -8.26 3.02
CA VAL A 140 -9.32 -9.28 2.72
C VAL A 140 -8.86 -10.20 1.57
N ALA A 141 -8.33 -9.64 0.49
CA ALA A 141 -7.92 -10.41 -0.67
C ALA A 141 -6.74 -11.34 -0.40
N VAL A 142 -5.84 -10.99 0.53
CA VAL A 142 -4.74 -11.86 0.95
C VAL A 142 -5.06 -12.73 2.17
N GLY A 143 -6.34 -12.78 2.60
CA GLY A 143 -6.79 -13.60 3.73
C GLY A 143 -6.26 -13.11 5.08
N GLU A 144 -6.14 -11.80 5.28
CA GLU A 144 -5.62 -11.13 6.49
C GLU A 144 -4.18 -11.56 6.87
N HIS A 145 -3.44 -12.13 5.91
CA HIS A 145 -2.06 -12.53 6.17
C HIS A 145 -1.13 -11.32 6.23
N THR A 146 -0.22 -11.35 7.19
CA THR A 146 0.94 -10.45 7.20
C THR A 146 1.93 -10.85 6.10
N ILE A 147 2.79 -9.91 5.71
CA ILE A 147 3.73 -10.09 4.58
C ILE A 147 4.56 -11.37 4.73
N GLU A 148 5.12 -11.59 5.92
CA GLU A 148 5.97 -12.75 6.22
C GLU A 148 5.21 -14.09 6.25
N ARG A 149 3.87 -14.04 6.31
CA ARG A 149 3.00 -15.22 6.25
C ARG A 149 2.44 -15.51 4.87
N LEU A 150 2.69 -14.64 3.90
CA LEU A 150 2.27 -14.90 2.53
C LEU A 150 2.99 -16.14 1.97
N PRO A 151 2.30 -16.98 1.18
CA PRO A 151 2.86 -18.20 0.61
C PRO A 151 4.07 -17.97 -0.32
N ARG A 152 4.15 -16.82 -1.01
CA ARG A 152 5.36 -16.34 -1.68
C ARG A 152 5.93 -15.16 -0.91
N ARG A 153 7.26 -15.04 -0.89
CA ARG A 153 7.93 -13.90 -0.29
C ARG A 153 7.54 -12.62 -1.01
N PHE A 154 7.21 -11.61 -0.24
CA PHE A 154 6.75 -10.33 -0.77
C PHE A 154 7.49 -9.18 -0.10
N CYS A 155 7.66 -8.11 -0.86
CA CYS A 155 8.12 -6.82 -0.38
C CYS A 155 7.36 -5.71 -1.10
N ALA A 156 6.75 -4.82 -0.32
CA ALA A 156 6.25 -3.54 -0.83
C ALA A 156 7.28 -2.45 -0.53
N VAL A 157 7.51 -1.53 -1.48
CA VAL A 157 8.42 -0.40 -1.27
C VAL A 157 7.64 0.90 -1.17
N ALA A 158 8.05 1.77 -0.25
CA ALA A 158 7.51 3.12 -0.13
C ALA A 158 8.62 4.11 0.21
N ALA A 159 8.40 5.40 -0.04
CA ALA A 159 9.34 6.46 0.29
C ALA A 159 8.87 7.20 1.56
N PRO A 160 9.72 7.40 2.58
CA PRO A 160 9.40 8.35 3.64
C PRO A 160 9.29 9.76 3.05
N VAL A 161 8.24 10.49 3.45
CA VAL A 161 7.95 11.82 2.90
C VAL A 161 9.17 12.74 3.02
N GLY A 162 9.53 13.36 1.91
CA GLY A 162 10.67 14.28 1.82
C GLY A 162 12.05 13.62 1.82
N ARG A 163 12.13 12.27 1.70
CA ARG A 163 13.40 11.55 1.60
C ARG A 163 13.57 10.89 0.23
N LYS A 164 14.81 10.84 -0.26
CA LYS A 164 15.18 10.19 -1.53
C LYS A 164 15.69 8.76 -1.29
N GLU A 165 14.98 8.00 -0.48
CA GLU A 165 15.31 6.62 -0.16
C GLU A 165 14.04 5.76 -0.15
N LEU A 166 14.18 4.47 -0.41
CA LEU A 166 13.10 3.51 -0.29
C LEU A 166 13.20 2.75 1.03
N VAL A 167 12.05 2.51 1.64
CA VAL A 167 11.88 1.52 2.70
C VAL A 167 11.24 0.28 2.11
N ALA A 168 11.83 -0.88 2.38
CA ALA A 168 11.35 -2.19 1.96
C ALA A 168 10.53 -2.82 3.09
N PHE A 169 9.22 -2.88 2.97
CA PHE A 169 8.36 -3.57 3.91
C PHE A 169 8.33 -5.07 3.59
N THR A 170 8.90 -5.88 4.47
CA THR A 170 9.02 -7.34 4.33
C THR A 170 8.28 -8.11 5.39
N ARG A 171 7.60 -7.42 6.32
CA ARG A 171 6.81 -7.98 7.41
C ARG A 171 5.69 -7.03 7.83
N GLY A 172 4.75 -7.54 8.60
CA GLY A 172 3.63 -6.80 9.15
C GLY A 172 2.43 -6.78 8.22
N ASN A 173 1.45 -5.90 8.49
CA ASN A 173 0.19 -5.84 7.77
C ASN A 173 0.39 -5.55 6.29
N THR A 174 -0.06 -6.49 5.45
CA THR A 174 0.14 -6.44 3.99
C THR A 174 -0.58 -5.25 3.36
N GLY A 175 -1.84 -5.03 3.72
CA GLY A 175 -2.62 -3.91 3.18
C GLY A 175 -2.05 -2.55 3.55
N ALA A 176 -1.56 -2.38 4.79
CA ALA A 176 -0.94 -1.14 5.22
C ALA A 176 0.36 -0.84 4.46
N ALA A 177 1.20 -1.85 4.23
CA ALA A 177 2.41 -1.72 3.44
C ALA A 177 2.12 -1.38 1.97
N VAL A 178 1.10 -2.04 1.37
CA VAL A 178 0.65 -1.76 0.00
C VAL A 178 0.04 -0.35 -0.09
N ARG A 179 -0.77 0.06 0.88
CA ARG A 179 -1.29 1.43 0.96
C ARG A 179 -0.17 2.47 0.99
N ALA A 180 0.86 2.26 1.81
CA ALA A 180 2.02 3.16 1.86
C ALA A 180 2.74 3.21 0.50
N SER A 181 2.92 2.05 -0.13
CA SER A 181 3.54 1.92 -1.46
C SER A 181 2.77 2.64 -2.56
N ALA A 182 1.44 2.71 -2.45
CA ALA A 182 0.54 3.31 -3.44
C ALA A 182 0.05 4.73 -3.06
N ALA A 183 0.63 5.35 -2.03
CA ALA A 183 0.24 6.68 -1.54
C ALA A 183 0.75 7.81 -2.44
N LEU A 184 0.30 7.83 -3.70
CA LEU A 184 0.67 8.86 -4.68
C LEU A 184 0.21 10.25 -4.22
N PRO A 185 1.12 11.24 -4.03
CA PRO A 185 0.79 12.54 -3.42
C PRO A 185 -0.30 13.34 -4.13
N SER A 186 -0.52 13.12 -5.43
CA SER A 186 -1.60 13.76 -6.19
C SER A 186 -2.98 13.15 -5.91
N MET A 187 -3.05 11.93 -5.36
CA MET A 187 -4.29 11.17 -5.20
C MET A 187 -4.56 10.79 -3.75
N PHE A 188 -3.55 10.37 -2.99
CA PHE A 188 -3.70 9.88 -1.62
C PHE A 188 -3.05 10.80 -0.60
N LEU A 189 -3.53 10.71 0.64
CA LEU A 189 -2.79 11.22 1.79
C LEU A 189 -1.61 10.28 2.09
N PRO A 190 -0.49 10.80 2.65
CA PRO A 190 0.57 9.96 3.16
C PRO A 190 0.05 8.91 4.15
N THR A 191 0.68 7.76 4.16
CA THR A 191 0.36 6.69 5.10
C THR A 191 1.31 6.73 6.29
N THR A 192 0.77 6.92 7.49
CA THR A 192 1.59 6.89 8.71
C THR A 192 1.79 5.45 9.19
N ILE A 193 3.05 5.04 9.33
CA ILE A 193 3.46 3.74 9.90
C ILE A 193 4.56 4.01 10.94
N ALA A 194 4.37 3.58 12.19
CA ALA A 194 5.31 3.80 13.28
C ALA A 194 5.78 5.27 13.39
N SER A 195 4.84 6.21 13.33
CA SER A 195 5.07 7.66 13.40
C SER A 195 5.87 8.26 12.24
N VAL A 196 6.10 7.51 11.16
CA VAL A 196 6.72 7.99 9.92
C VAL A 196 5.67 8.06 8.84
N GLU A 197 5.61 9.17 8.11
CA GLU A 197 4.74 9.34 6.95
C GLU A 197 5.43 8.81 5.70
N TYR A 198 4.70 7.99 4.93
CA TYR A 198 5.17 7.39 3.69
C TYR A 198 4.31 7.84 2.51
N GLU A 199 4.97 8.03 1.39
CA GLU A 199 4.39 8.28 0.08
C GLU A 199 4.79 7.17 -0.90
N ASP A 200 4.21 7.22 -2.10
CA ASP A 200 4.41 6.21 -3.15
C ASP A 200 5.90 5.96 -3.44
N GLY A 201 6.27 4.69 -3.57
CA GLY A 201 7.61 4.28 -3.96
C GLY A 201 8.05 4.81 -5.33
N ASP A 202 7.08 5.16 -6.20
CA ASP A 202 7.33 5.81 -7.51
C ASP A 202 8.12 7.13 -7.39
N MET A 203 7.96 7.82 -6.25
CA MET A 203 8.64 9.09 -6.00
C MET A 203 10.16 8.96 -5.97
N VAL A 204 10.67 7.74 -5.68
CA VAL A 204 12.12 7.46 -5.57
C VAL A 204 12.58 6.45 -6.62
N SER A 205 11.87 5.34 -6.77
CA SER A 205 12.21 4.32 -7.76
C SER A 205 10.96 3.61 -8.28
N PRO A 206 10.53 3.94 -9.48
CA PRO A 206 9.37 3.30 -10.12
C PRO A 206 9.51 1.79 -10.26
N VAL A 207 10.71 1.29 -10.54
CA VAL A 207 11.01 -0.14 -10.69
C VAL A 207 12.13 -0.51 -9.72
N PRO A 208 11.83 -1.03 -8.52
CA PRO A 208 12.78 -1.15 -7.41
C PRO A 208 13.71 -2.37 -7.53
N ILE A 209 14.46 -2.47 -8.63
CA ILE A 209 15.40 -3.59 -8.89
C ILE A 209 16.48 -3.66 -7.80
N ARG A 210 16.98 -2.49 -7.36
CA ARG A 210 18.02 -2.44 -6.31
C ARG A 210 17.55 -3.09 -5.01
N ILE A 211 16.29 -2.87 -4.63
CA ILE A 211 15.70 -3.50 -3.44
C ILE A 211 15.70 -5.02 -3.59
N ALA A 212 15.30 -5.56 -4.75
CA ALA A 212 15.34 -7.00 -4.99
C ALA A 212 16.77 -7.56 -4.82
N ARG A 213 17.79 -6.86 -5.33
CA ARG A 213 19.21 -7.23 -5.16
C ARG A 213 19.68 -7.16 -3.71
N GLN A 214 19.32 -6.09 -3.00
CA GLN A 214 19.64 -5.92 -1.57
C GLN A 214 18.99 -7.01 -0.70
N LEU A 215 17.81 -7.47 -1.09
CA LEU A 215 17.12 -8.59 -0.45
C LEU A 215 17.74 -9.94 -0.81
N GLY A 216 18.79 -10.00 -1.64
CA GLY A 216 19.54 -11.21 -1.94
C GLY A 216 19.15 -11.93 -3.23
N ALA A 217 18.35 -11.32 -4.12
CA ALA A 217 18.02 -11.90 -5.41
C ALA A 217 19.25 -11.99 -6.33
N THR A 218 19.51 -13.18 -6.88
CA THR A 218 20.58 -13.40 -7.86
C THR A 218 20.07 -13.25 -9.30
N ARG A 219 18.76 -13.44 -9.51
CA ARG A 219 18.09 -13.21 -10.78
C ARG A 219 16.93 -12.24 -10.56
N VAL A 220 16.71 -11.34 -11.50
CA VAL A 220 15.61 -10.37 -11.44
C VAL A 220 14.91 -10.35 -12.79
N VAL A 221 13.59 -10.53 -12.74
CA VAL A 221 12.68 -10.23 -13.84
C VAL A 221 11.97 -8.93 -13.45
N ALA A 222 12.23 -7.85 -14.16
CA ALA A 222 11.62 -6.57 -13.91
C ALA A 222 10.57 -6.22 -14.96
N VAL A 223 9.42 -5.72 -14.50
CA VAL A 223 8.30 -5.31 -15.34
C VAL A 223 8.07 -3.81 -15.15
N ASP A 224 8.43 -3.04 -16.15
CA ASP A 224 8.16 -1.61 -16.21
C ASP A 224 6.91 -1.36 -17.08
N VAL A 225 5.86 -0.86 -16.46
CA VAL A 225 4.60 -0.48 -17.15
C VAL A 225 4.39 1.03 -17.19
N SER A 226 5.39 1.79 -16.79
CA SER A 226 5.34 3.25 -16.76
C SER A 226 6.12 3.90 -17.90
N ALA A 227 6.92 3.12 -18.64
CA ALA A 227 7.62 3.61 -19.82
C ALA A 227 6.61 4.04 -20.90
N PHE A 228 6.92 5.13 -21.56
CA PHE A 228 6.19 5.53 -22.77
C PHE A 228 6.74 4.74 -23.95
N LEU A 229 5.85 4.29 -24.82
CA LEU A 229 6.24 3.80 -26.13
C LEU A 229 6.87 4.97 -26.92
N GLU A 230 7.91 4.70 -27.67
CA GLU A 230 8.69 5.71 -28.41
C GLU A 230 7.84 6.58 -29.36
N ASP A 231 6.65 6.09 -29.72
CA ASP A 231 5.70 6.78 -30.62
C ASP A 231 4.94 7.97 -29.98
N THR A 232 5.13 8.25 -28.69
CA THR A 232 4.43 9.36 -28.01
C THR A 232 5.32 10.21 -27.09
N PRO A 233 6.59 10.51 -27.45
CA PRO A 233 7.52 11.23 -26.58
C PRO A 233 7.05 12.64 -26.22
N ASP A 234 6.35 13.33 -27.14
CA ASP A 234 5.94 14.73 -26.96
C ASP A 234 4.72 14.92 -26.05
N ARG A 235 4.01 13.84 -25.70
CA ARG A 235 2.83 13.90 -24.82
C ARG A 235 3.14 13.54 -23.36
N ALA A 236 4.35 13.08 -23.08
CA ALA A 236 4.75 12.76 -21.73
C ALA A 236 5.02 14.03 -20.91
N PRO A 237 4.51 14.13 -19.66
CA PRO A 237 4.90 15.20 -18.74
C PRO A 237 6.43 15.24 -18.56
N GLU A 238 7.02 16.41 -18.39
CA GLU A 238 8.47 16.57 -18.20
C GLU A 238 9.01 15.73 -17.04
N SER A 239 8.27 15.67 -15.93
CA SER A 239 8.61 14.84 -14.79
C SER A 239 8.72 13.33 -15.10
N TRP A 240 8.05 12.88 -16.15
CA TRP A 240 8.09 11.48 -16.57
C TRP A 240 9.28 11.24 -17.52
N ARG A 241 9.63 12.23 -18.36
CA ARG A 241 10.82 12.17 -19.21
C ARG A 241 12.11 12.15 -18.39
N GLN A 242 12.17 12.96 -17.34
CA GLN A 242 13.31 12.96 -16.40
C GLN A 242 13.46 11.62 -15.68
N ARG A 243 12.35 11.02 -15.21
CA ARG A 243 12.37 9.69 -14.59
C ARG A 243 12.79 8.59 -15.56
N ASP A 244 12.44 8.70 -16.83
CA ASP A 244 12.86 7.73 -17.86
C ASP A 244 14.37 7.80 -18.12
N ALA A 245 14.96 9.00 -18.12
CA ALA A 245 16.40 9.17 -18.23
C ALA A 245 17.14 8.58 -17.02
N GLU A 246 16.63 8.79 -15.79
CA GLU A 246 17.17 8.21 -14.57
C GLU A 246 17.08 6.67 -14.56
N ARG A 247 16.02 6.08 -15.14
CA ARG A 247 15.84 4.62 -15.28
C ARG A 247 16.89 4.00 -16.18
N ARG A 248 17.13 4.59 -17.35
CA ARG A 248 18.15 4.07 -18.29
C ARG A 248 19.52 4.01 -17.61
N THR A 249 19.87 5.04 -16.86
CA THR A 249 21.12 5.06 -16.11
C THR A 249 21.23 3.95 -15.03
N ILE A 250 20.08 3.51 -14.46
CA ILE A 250 20.04 2.45 -13.44
C ILE A 250 20.09 1.05 -14.07
N ILE A 251 19.55 0.88 -15.26
CA ILE A 251 19.54 -0.41 -15.98
C ILE A 251 20.93 -0.70 -16.56
N ASP A 252 21.64 0.34 -17.00
CA ASP A 252 22.96 0.25 -17.61
C ASP A 252 24.13 0.21 -16.60
N SER A 253 23.85 0.34 -15.29
CA SER A 253 24.82 0.27 -14.18
C SER A 253 24.67 -1.02 -13.37
#